data_0bfbf99d17340345c91b0df983113674
#
_entry.id   0bfbf99d17340345c91b0df983113674
#
_cell.length_a   1.000
_cell.length_b   1.000
_cell.length_c   1.000
_cell.angle_alpha   90.00
_cell.angle_beta   90.00
_cell.angle_gamma   90.00
#
_symmetry.space_group_name_H-M   'P 1'
#
loop_
_entity.id
_entity.type
_entity.pdbx_description
1 polymer ?
#
loop_
_entity_poly.entity_id
_entity_poly.type
_entity_poly.pdbx_seq_one_letter_code
_entity_poly.pdbx_strand_id
1 'polypeptide(L)'
;MSHTIAAISTGLQVSAIGIIRLTGNACIAVADRVLTLNNKKSLSAAPDRKLLLAELHDKQGRTIDQCMVVVSRGPHSYTGEDTVEFHCHGSPAVLTAGLDALYIAGARPAKRG
;
A
#
# COMPACT_ATOMS: atom_id res chain seq x y z
N MET A 1 -15.57 -12.98 -7.53
CA MET A 1 -14.25 -12.94 -6.87
C MET A 1 -13.73 -11.51 -6.89
N SER A 2 -13.42 -10.98 -5.74
CA SER A 2 -12.87 -9.62 -5.67
C SER A 2 -11.39 -9.63 -6.05
N HIS A 3 -10.96 -8.56 -6.71
CA HIS A 3 -9.56 -8.36 -7.05
C HIS A 3 -8.97 -7.33 -6.09
N THR A 4 -7.69 -7.50 -5.76
CA THR A 4 -6.96 -6.48 -5.03
C THR A 4 -6.52 -5.41 -6.02
N ILE A 5 -6.94 -4.19 -5.79
CA ILE A 5 -6.60 -3.06 -6.63
C ILE A 5 -5.69 -2.09 -5.87
N ALA A 6 -4.84 -1.41 -6.62
CA ALA A 6 -3.96 -0.39 -6.08
C ALA A 6 -4.07 0.88 -6.91
N ALA A 7 -4.06 2.00 -6.24
CA ALA A 7 -4.15 3.30 -6.90
C ALA A 7 -3.49 4.37 -6.05
N ILE A 8 -3.01 5.43 -6.71
CA ILE A 8 -2.54 6.63 -6.03
C ILE A 8 -3.78 7.48 -5.72
N SER A 9 -4.08 7.64 -4.43
CA SER A 9 -5.30 8.33 -4.02
C SER A 9 -5.13 9.83 -3.85
N THR A 10 -3.89 10.34 -3.96
CA THR A 10 -3.59 11.77 -3.83
C THR A 10 -3.24 12.44 -5.16
N GLY A 11 -3.23 11.69 -6.26
CA GLY A 11 -2.81 12.19 -7.56
C GLY A 11 -1.30 12.19 -7.72
N LEU A 12 -0.82 12.65 -8.87
CA LEU A 12 0.60 12.64 -9.22
C LEU A 12 1.25 14.02 -9.12
N GLN A 13 0.65 14.94 -8.40
CA GLN A 13 1.26 16.25 -8.17
C GLN A 13 2.32 16.13 -7.08
N VAL A 14 3.36 16.94 -7.16
CA VAL A 14 4.35 17.03 -6.08
C VAL A 14 3.64 17.54 -4.82
N SER A 15 3.73 16.77 -3.75
CA SER A 15 3.11 17.10 -2.47
C SER A 15 4.00 16.56 -1.35
N ALA A 16 3.71 16.97 -0.10
CA ALA A 16 4.46 16.47 1.05
C ALA A 16 4.23 14.98 1.26
N ILE A 17 2.99 14.53 1.09
CA ILE A 17 2.60 13.13 1.29
C ILE A 17 1.79 12.66 0.10
N GLY A 18 2.11 11.47 -0.40
CA GLY A 18 1.32 10.78 -1.38
C GLY A 18 0.80 9.46 -0.81
N ILE A 19 -0.42 9.09 -1.14
CA ILE A 19 -1.05 7.88 -0.61
C ILE A 19 -1.33 6.91 -1.74
N ILE A 20 -0.84 5.67 -1.56
CA ILE A 20 -1.22 4.53 -2.40
C ILE A 20 -2.16 3.67 -1.58
N ARG A 21 -3.32 3.37 -2.12
CA ARG A 21 -4.34 2.56 -1.41
C ARG A 21 -4.59 1.26 -2.15
N LEU A 22 -4.59 0.15 -1.40
CA LEU A 22 -5.03 -1.16 -1.87
C LEU A 22 -6.36 -1.50 -1.23
N THR A 23 -7.21 -2.15 -1.98
CA THR A 23 -8.50 -2.64 -1.48
C THR A 23 -8.73 -4.04 -2.04
N GLY A 24 -9.27 -4.93 -1.22
CA GLY A 24 -9.64 -6.27 -1.65
C GLY A 24 -9.20 -7.34 -0.65
N ASN A 25 -9.66 -8.56 -0.87
CA ASN A 25 -9.46 -9.66 0.06
C ASN A 25 -7.99 -10.01 0.27
N ALA A 26 -7.15 -9.84 -0.72
CA ALA A 26 -5.74 -10.20 -0.67
C ALA A 26 -4.83 -9.00 -0.43
N CYS A 27 -5.37 -7.82 -0.13
CA CYS A 27 -4.56 -6.59 -0.09
C CYS A 27 -3.46 -6.64 0.97
N ILE A 28 -3.73 -7.25 2.12
CA ILE A 28 -2.73 -7.36 3.18
C ILE A 28 -1.59 -8.27 2.73
N ALA A 29 -1.90 -9.41 2.11
CA ALA A 29 -0.88 -10.33 1.61
C ALA A 29 -0.05 -9.71 0.48
N VAL A 30 -0.69 -9.00 -0.44
CA VAL A 30 0.00 -8.32 -1.54
C VAL A 30 0.91 -7.22 -1.00
N ALA A 31 0.40 -6.38 -0.10
CA ALA A 31 1.18 -5.31 0.51
C ALA A 31 2.39 -5.85 1.26
N ASP A 32 2.20 -6.95 1.99
CA ASP A 32 3.29 -7.55 2.78
C ASP A 32 4.47 -8.01 1.91
N ARG A 33 4.22 -8.29 0.63
CA ARG A 33 5.28 -8.70 -0.30
C ARG A 33 6.24 -7.56 -0.68
N VAL A 34 5.82 -6.32 -0.53
CA VAL A 34 6.58 -5.15 -0.98
C VAL A 34 7.05 -4.27 0.17
N LEU A 35 6.83 -4.70 1.42
CA LEU A 35 7.25 -3.89 2.56
C LEU A 35 7.94 -4.72 3.62
N THR A 36 8.69 -4.02 4.46
CA THR A 36 9.25 -4.57 5.69
C THR A 36 8.87 -3.60 6.81
N LEU A 37 8.11 -4.08 7.79
CA LEU A 37 7.78 -3.27 8.95
C LEU A 37 9.02 -3.06 9.84
N ASN A 38 9.08 -1.92 10.49
CA ASN A 38 10.18 -1.60 11.39
C ASN A 38 10.31 -2.63 12.51
N ASN A 39 9.19 -3.20 12.98
CA ASN A 39 9.21 -4.23 14.02
C ASN A 39 9.53 -5.63 13.50
N LYS A 40 9.76 -5.80 12.20
CA LYS A 40 10.08 -7.07 11.52
C LYS A 40 8.94 -8.10 11.57
N LYS A 41 7.76 -7.70 11.97
CA LYS A 41 6.59 -8.59 11.98
C LYS A 41 5.86 -8.54 10.64
N SER A 42 5.04 -9.56 10.39
CA SER A 42 4.17 -9.60 9.22
C SER A 42 3.09 -8.52 9.31
N LEU A 43 2.72 -7.97 8.16
CA LEU A 43 1.62 -7.00 8.09
C LEU A 43 0.29 -7.63 8.55
N SER A 44 0.11 -8.93 8.36
CA SER A 44 -1.10 -9.62 8.82
C SER A 44 -1.27 -9.58 10.35
N ALA A 45 -0.19 -9.36 11.09
CA ALA A 45 -0.23 -9.22 12.54
C ALA A 45 -0.42 -7.77 13.00
N ALA A 46 -0.49 -6.82 12.07
CA ALA A 46 -0.62 -5.41 12.41
C ALA A 46 -2.02 -5.12 12.98
N PRO A 47 -2.12 -4.25 14.00
CA PRO A 47 -3.41 -3.83 14.51
C PRO A 47 -4.13 -2.93 13.49
N ASP A 48 -5.46 -2.91 13.55
CA ASP A 48 -6.27 -2.08 12.68
C ASP A 48 -6.07 -0.60 12.96
N ARG A 49 -6.05 0.18 11.90
CA ARG A 49 -6.12 1.64 11.94
C ARG A 49 -5.02 2.28 12.77
N LYS A 50 -3.83 1.69 12.72
CA LYS A 50 -2.64 2.22 13.38
C LYS A 50 -1.54 2.40 12.35
N LEU A 51 -0.97 3.59 12.30
CA LEU A 51 0.16 3.88 11.41
C LEU A 51 1.42 3.20 11.93
N LEU A 52 2.08 2.45 11.06
CA LEU A 52 3.31 1.75 11.38
C LEU A 52 4.39 2.17 10.40
N LEU A 53 5.61 2.31 10.90
CA LEU A 53 6.76 2.64 10.05
C LEU A 53 7.20 1.41 9.26
N ALA A 54 7.44 1.61 7.97
CA ALA A 54 7.81 0.55 7.05
C ALA A 54 8.78 1.04 5.98
N GLU A 55 9.50 0.10 5.38
CA GLU A 55 10.23 0.34 4.14
C GLU A 55 9.45 -0.29 3.00
N LEU A 56 9.22 0.48 1.95
CA LEU A 56 8.64 0.02 0.70
C LEU A 56 9.78 -0.31 -0.26
N HIS A 57 9.76 -1.49 -0.87
CA HIS A 57 10.85 -1.92 -1.75
C HIS A 57 10.32 -2.54 -3.04
N ASP A 58 11.18 -2.56 -4.05
CA ASP A 58 10.88 -3.15 -5.35
C ASP A 58 11.14 -4.67 -5.34
N LYS A 59 10.93 -5.31 -6.48
CA LYS A 59 11.08 -6.76 -6.60
C LYS A 59 12.53 -7.24 -6.40
N GLN A 60 13.50 -6.36 -6.56
CA GLN A 60 14.90 -6.67 -6.29
C GLN A 60 15.29 -6.42 -4.83
N GLY A 61 14.35 -5.98 -4.01
CA GLY A 61 14.61 -5.67 -2.61
C GLY A 61 15.22 -4.30 -2.37
N ARG A 62 15.30 -3.44 -3.38
CA ARG A 62 15.82 -2.08 -3.21
C ARG A 62 14.75 -1.19 -2.59
N THR A 63 15.13 -0.37 -1.63
CA THR A 63 14.22 0.53 -0.96
C THR A 63 13.73 1.61 -1.91
N ILE A 64 12.41 1.71 -2.08
CA ILE A 64 11.77 2.79 -2.82
C ILE A 64 11.58 4.00 -1.90
N ASP A 65 11.10 3.77 -0.68
CA ASP A 65 10.80 4.83 0.28
C ASP A 65 10.66 4.28 1.69
N GLN A 66 10.97 5.10 2.68
CA GLN A 66 10.49 4.90 4.04
C GLN A 66 9.13 5.54 4.16
N CYS A 67 8.14 4.79 4.63
CA CYS A 67 6.77 5.25 4.62
C CYS A 67 6.04 4.80 5.88
N MET A 68 4.83 5.32 6.07
CA MET A 68 3.90 4.78 7.07
C MET A 68 2.89 3.91 6.35
N VAL A 69 2.46 2.83 7.00
CA VAL A 69 1.45 1.95 6.48
C VAL A 69 0.34 1.78 7.50
N VAL A 70 -0.90 1.71 7.03
CA VAL A 70 -2.06 1.46 7.88
C VAL A 70 -2.94 0.41 7.24
N VAL A 71 -3.39 -0.52 8.07
CA VAL A 71 -4.31 -1.60 7.67
C VAL A 71 -5.67 -1.29 8.28
N SER A 72 -6.72 -1.44 7.49
CA SER A 72 -8.10 -1.38 7.99
C SER A 72 -8.84 -2.61 7.47
N ARG A 73 -9.33 -3.44 8.39
CA ARG A 73 -10.02 -4.67 8.01
C ARG A 73 -11.52 -4.43 7.94
N GLY A 74 -12.15 -4.99 6.90
CA GLY A 74 -13.60 -4.95 6.78
C GLY A 74 -14.30 -5.71 7.90
N PRO A 75 -15.59 -5.45 8.12
CA PRO A 75 -16.45 -4.55 7.35
C PRO A 75 -16.39 -3.07 7.77
N HIS A 76 -15.59 -2.72 8.76
CA HIS A 76 -15.56 -1.36 9.34
C HIS A 76 -14.54 -0.45 8.65
N SER A 77 -14.00 -0.85 7.50
CA SER A 77 -13.12 -0.02 6.70
C SER A 77 -13.92 0.95 5.83
N TYR A 78 -13.23 1.93 5.24
CA TYR A 78 -13.85 2.92 4.36
C TYR A 78 -14.60 2.28 3.19
N THR A 79 -14.06 1.19 2.61
CA THR A 79 -14.67 0.52 1.46
C THR A 79 -15.58 -0.65 1.85
N GLY A 80 -15.63 -1.04 3.13
CA GLY A 80 -16.27 -2.26 3.58
C GLY A 80 -15.44 -3.51 3.41
N GLU A 81 -14.33 -3.43 2.67
CA GLU A 81 -13.36 -4.50 2.47
C GLU A 81 -12.07 -4.19 3.23
N ASP A 82 -11.14 -5.14 3.25
CA ASP A 82 -9.80 -4.86 3.78
C ASP A 82 -9.13 -3.80 2.91
N THR A 83 -8.45 -2.87 3.55
CA THR A 83 -7.64 -1.85 2.87
C THR A 83 -6.27 -1.75 3.49
N VAL A 84 -5.29 -1.37 2.66
CA VAL A 84 -3.96 -0.99 3.11
C VAL A 84 -3.61 0.33 2.44
N GLU A 85 -3.11 1.28 3.22
CA GLU A 85 -2.62 2.54 2.68
C GLU A 85 -1.15 2.71 3.00
N PHE A 86 -0.38 3.10 1.97
CA PHE A 86 0.99 3.53 2.13
C PHE A 86 1.03 5.04 2.05
N HIS A 87 1.49 5.68 3.12
CA HIS A 87 1.68 7.14 3.20
C HIS A 87 3.15 7.41 2.93
N CYS A 88 3.44 7.73 1.69
CA CYS A 88 4.81 7.88 1.16
C CYS A 88 5.18 9.35 1.03
N HIS A 89 6.44 9.62 0.71
CA HIS A 89 6.82 10.94 0.23
C HIS A 89 6.08 11.24 -1.08
N GLY A 90 5.58 12.46 -1.24
CA GLY A 90 4.69 12.83 -2.35
C GLY A 90 5.40 13.07 -3.68
N SER A 91 6.46 12.35 -3.96
CA SER A 91 7.17 12.40 -5.23
C SER A 91 6.47 11.52 -6.26
N PRO A 92 6.17 12.03 -7.47
CA PRO A 92 5.63 11.18 -8.53
C PRO A 92 6.48 9.95 -8.82
N ALA A 93 7.80 10.07 -8.75
CA ALA A 93 8.69 8.93 -8.99
C ALA A 93 8.52 7.85 -7.92
N VAL A 94 8.42 8.24 -6.64
CA VAL A 94 8.20 7.30 -5.53
C VAL A 94 6.84 6.62 -5.66
N LEU A 95 5.79 7.39 -5.92
CA LEU A 95 4.43 6.85 -6.02
C LEU A 95 4.30 5.90 -7.21
N THR A 96 4.89 6.25 -8.35
CA THR A 96 4.87 5.39 -9.54
C THR A 96 5.64 4.10 -9.30
N ALA A 97 6.82 4.18 -8.69
CA ALA A 97 7.63 3.01 -8.37
C ALA A 97 6.92 2.09 -7.37
N GLY A 98 6.29 2.69 -6.36
CA GLY A 98 5.53 1.93 -5.36
C GLY A 98 4.34 1.22 -5.97
N LEU A 99 3.58 1.91 -6.81
CA LEU A 99 2.44 1.32 -7.50
C LEU A 99 2.87 0.17 -8.41
N ASP A 100 3.97 0.36 -9.14
CA ASP A 100 4.53 -0.66 -10.01
C ASP A 100 4.94 -1.92 -9.24
N ALA A 101 5.60 -1.74 -8.10
CA ALA A 101 5.96 -2.85 -7.22
C ALA A 101 4.73 -3.64 -6.77
N LEU A 102 3.63 -2.95 -6.46
CA LEU A 102 2.39 -3.59 -6.06
C LEU A 102 1.73 -4.37 -7.20
N TYR A 103 1.78 -3.84 -8.42
CA TYR A 103 1.28 -4.58 -9.60
C TYR A 103 2.07 -5.87 -9.80
N ILE A 104 3.39 -5.81 -9.68
CA ILE A 104 4.24 -7.00 -9.79
C ILE A 104 3.90 -8.01 -8.68
N ALA A 105 3.57 -7.52 -7.48
CA ALA A 105 3.21 -8.37 -6.35
C ALA A 105 1.81 -8.98 -6.44
N GLY A 106 0.99 -8.55 -7.38
CA GLY A 106 -0.33 -9.15 -7.62
C GLY A 106 -1.51 -8.20 -7.62
N ALA A 107 -1.31 -6.92 -7.34
CA ALA A 107 -2.39 -5.94 -7.41
C ALA A 107 -2.75 -5.63 -8.86
N ARG A 108 -3.95 -5.16 -9.09
CA ARG A 108 -4.41 -4.72 -10.40
C ARG A 108 -4.65 -3.22 -10.40
N PRO A 109 -4.52 -2.56 -11.56
CA PRO A 109 -4.89 -1.15 -11.66
C PRO A 109 -6.36 -0.94 -11.34
N ALA A 110 -6.65 0.17 -10.64
CA ALA A 110 -8.02 0.56 -10.39
C ALA A 110 -8.68 0.97 -11.71
N LYS A 111 -9.92 0.54 -11.92
CA LYS A 111 -10.67 0.95 -13.09
C LYS A 111 -11.23 2.35 -12.87
N ARG A 112 -11.19 3.15 -13.91
CA ARG A 112 -11.93 4.41 -13.94
C ARG A 112 -13.42 4.12 -14.12
N GLY A 113 -14.19 4.82 -13.41
CA GLY A 113 -15.63 4.64 -13.61
C GLY A 113 -16.50 4.95 -12.59
#